data_cdf0efd23b029c7886c03a2d14ff1464
#
_entry.id   cdf0efd23b029c7886c03a2d14ff1464
#
_cell.length_a   1.000
_cell.length_b   1.000
_cell.length_c   1.000
_cell.angle_alpha   90.00
_cell.angle_beta   90.00
_cell.angle_gamma   90.00
#
_symmetry.space_group_name_H-M   'P 1'
#
loop_
_entity.id
_entity.type
_entity.pdbx_description
1 polymer ?
#
loop_
_entity_poly.entity_id
_entity_poly.type
_entity_poly.pdbx_seq_one_letter_code
_entity_poly.pdbx_strand_id
1 'polypeptide(L)'
;YKTALNISKELNLRKEKRINQWKTIYDISTKNIVSILDDLDFYFDNYLGESDVILLIPDFIEFIKKENLAVLDDGALIANDGQDPPALITKSDGSYMYLTTDIGTILYREKNFKADKYIYVVDERQKNHFNQLFKLVEFFDLSQSEFLHIGFGTVNDKNGNPLKTRDGENYKLLQLFTDIQKQLSEINSDEKTVKMLSKSVLTYSDLVTKRTGNYVFDLEKFTNTSGKSAIFIQYSQVRAKRLLEQSNINYQFLTVSG
;
A
#
# COMPACT_ATOMS: atom_id res chain seq x y z
N TYR A 1 -25.58 5.85 -14.26
CA TYR A 1 -25.11 6.81 -13.26
C TYR A 1 -26.04 6.93 -12.05
N LYS A 2 -27.35 7.27 -12.24
CA LYS A 2 -28.34 7.41 -11.14
C LYS A 2 -28.47 6.14 -10.29
N THR A 3 -28.43 4.95 -10.90
CA THR A 3 -28.49 3.67 -10.19
C THR A 3 -27.27 3.47 -9.28
N ALA A 4 -26.06 3.80 -9.76
CA ALA A 4 -24.83 3.69 -8.98
C ALA A 4 -24.84 4.63 -7.77
N LEU A 5 -25.29 5.88 -7.94
CA LEU A 5 -25.45 6.83 -6.84
C LEU A 5 -26.44 6.33 -5.78
N ASN A 6 -27.58 5.76 -6.20
CA ASN A 6 -28.55 5.19 -5.27
C ASN A 6 -27.96 4.01 -4.49
N ILE A 7 -27.22 3.12 -5.16
CA ILE A 7 -26.57 1.98 -4.49
C ILE A 7 -25.54 2.46 -3.46
N SER A 8 -24.71 3.46 -3.83
CA SER A 8 -23.73 4.07 -2.92
C SER A 8 -24.41 4.70 -1.70
N LYS A 9 -25.51 5.45 -1.92
CA LYS A 9 -26.30 6.03 -0.83
C LYS A 9 -26.90 4.96 0.09
N GLU A 10 -27.44 3.87 -0.47
CA GLU A 10 -27.98 2.76 0.31
C GLU A 10 -26.90 2.02 1.09
N LEU A 11 -25.68 1.92 0.56
CA LEU A 11 -24.52 1.35 1.25
C LEU A 11 -24.10 2.26 2.43
N ASN A 12 -24.01 3.56 2.20
CA ASN A 12 -23.67 4.54 3.26
C ASN A 12 -24.73 4.54 4.39
N LEU A 13 -26.01 4.37 4.03
CA LEU A 13 -27.12 4.19 4.99
C LEU A 13 -27.16 2.79 5.61
N ARG A 14 -26.16 1.94 5.32
CA ARG A 14 -25.98 0.58 5.84
C ARG A 14 -27.22 -0.31 5.65
N LYS A 15 -27.96 -0.17 4.52
CA LYS A 15 -29.09 -1.06 4.22
C LYS A 15 -28.60 -2.50 4.12
N GLU A 16 -29.21 -3.40 4.87
CA GLU A 16 -28.81 -4.80 5.03
C GLU A 16 -28.50 -5.50 3.70
N LYS A 17 -29.40 -5.39 2.71
CA LYS A 17 -29.16 -5.96 1.38
C LYS A 17 -27.84 -5.49 0.75
N ARG A 18 -27.47 -4.21 0.91
CA ARG A 18 -26.26 -3.63 0.33
C ARG A 18 -25.02 -4.04 1.11
N ILE A 19 -25.13 -4.07 2.41
CA ILE A 19 -24.05 -4.57 3.27
C ILE A 19 -23.72 -6.03 2.95
N ASN A 20 -24.74 -6.88 2.76
CA ASN A 20 -24.53 -8.28 2.39
C ASN A 20 -23.87 -8.45 1.02
N GLN A 21 -24.31 -7.64 0.02
CA GLN A 21 -23.67 -7.62 -1.31
C GLN A 21 -22.20 -7.14 -1.23
N TRP A 22 -21.96 -6.04 -0.51
CA TRP A 22 -20.63 -5.52 -0.28
C TRP A 22 -19.73 -6.54 0.42
N LYS A 23 -20.20 -7.18 1.47
CA LYS A 23 -19.46 -8.21 2.21
C LYS A 23 -19.04 -9.36 1.31
N THR A 24 -19.91 -9.84 0.43
CA THR A 24 -19.56 -10.89 -0.54
C THR A 24 -18.42 -10.45 -1.45
N ILE A 25 -18.45 -9.23 -1.98
CA ILE A 25 -17.40 -8.68 -2.84
C ILE A 25 -16.11 -8.49 -2.03
N TYR A 26 -16.21 -7.97 -0.82
CA TYR A 26 -15.09 -7.78 0.09
C TYR A 26 -14.37 -9.08 0.40
N ASP A 27 -15.12 -10.13 0.81
CA ASP A 27 -14.57 -11.44 1.16
C ASP A 27 -13.83 -12.09 -0.03
N ILE A 28 -14.40 -12.02 -1.24
CA ILE A 28 -13.77 -12.53 -2.47
C ILE A 28 -12.50 -11.74 -2.78
N SER A 29 -12.56 -10.41 -2.73
CA SER A 29 -11.43 -9.53 -3.07
C SER A 29 -10.29 -9.70 -2.08
N THR A 30 -10.58 -9.71 -0.79
CA THR A 30 -9.58 -9.89 0.27
C THR A 30 -8.92 -11.26 0.17
N LYS A 31 -9.70 -12.33 -0.04
CA LYS A 31 -9.15 -13.67 -0.24
C LYS A 31 -8.18 -13.73 -1.42
N ASN A 32 -8.53 -13.09 -2.54
CA ASN A 32 -7.65 -13.04 -3.71
C ASN A 32 -6.36 -12.25 -3.42
N ILE A 33 -6.46 -11.11 -2.73
CA ILE A 33 -5.29 -10.29 -2.36
C ILE A 33 -4.37 -11.09 -1.44
N VAL A 34 -4.91 -11.70 -0.38
CA VAL A 34 -4.12 -12.51 0.56
C VAL A 34 -3.44 -13.68 -0.15
N SER A 35 -4.15 -14.38 -1.05
CA SER A 35 -3.54 -15.47 -1.83
C SER A 35 -2.35 -15.01 -2.68
N ILE A 36 -2.41 -13.82 -3.30
CA ILE A 36 -1.29 -13.26 -4.06
C ILE A 36 -0.12 -12.89 -3.14
N LEU A 37 -0.41 -12.32 -1.98
CA LEU A 37 0.61 -11.98 -0.99
C LEU A 37 1.31 -13.22 -0.44
N ASP A 38 0.56 -14.29 -0.14
CA ASP A 38 1.09 -15.59 0.28
C ASP A 38 1.99 -16.21 -0.80
N ASP A 39 1.59 -16.12 -2.07
CA ASP A 39 2.42 -16.58 -3.19
C ASP A 39 3.74 -15.82 -3.31
N LEU A 40 3.78 -14.58 -2.86
CA LEU A 40 4.96 -13.73 -2.85
C LEU A 40 5.74 -13.74 -1.54
N ASP A 41 5.28 -14.51 -0.52
CA ASP A 41 5.81 -14.57 0.84
C ASP A 41 5.76 -13.19 1.56
N PHE A 42 4.72 -12.39 1.29
CA PHE A 42 4.43 -11.16 2.01
C PHE A 42 3.34 -11.39 3.04
N TYR A 43 3.66 -11.16 4.31
CA TYR A 43 2.77 -11.35 5.45
C TYR A 43 2.59 -10.05 6.20
N PHE A 44 1.36 -9.80 6.64
CA PHE A 44 1.02 -8.64 7.45
C PHE A 44 0.30 -9.10 8.72
N ASP A 45 0.58 -8.45 9.83
CA ASP A 45 -0.06 -8.76 11.12
C ASP A 45 -1.55 -8.39 11.11
N ASN A 46 -1.93 -7.38 10.31
CA ASN A 46 -3.30 -6.87 10.23
C ASN A 46 -3.70 -6.51 8.80
N TYR A 47 -4.92 -6.85 8.43
CA TYR A 47 -5.58 -6.47 7.19
C TYR A 47 -6.79 -5.61 7.54
N LEU A 48 -6.63 -4.30 7.45
CA LEU A 48 -7.65 -3.31 7.81
C LEU A 48 -7.97 -2.42 6.60
N GLY A 49 -9.23 -2.10 6.43
CA GLY A 49 -9.73 -1.20 5.39
C GLY A 49 -10.59 -0.06 5.96
N GLU A 50 -11.00 0.87 5.11
CA GLU A 50 -11.85 2.01 5.50
C GLU A 50 -13.15 1.57 6.21
N SER A 51 -13.70 0.41 5.84
CA SER A 51 -14.91 -0.13 6.45
C SER A 51 -14.78 -0.48 7.93
N ASP A 52 -13.56 -0.75 8.39
CA ASP A 52 -13.29 -1.12 9.77
C ASP A 52 -13.26 0.09 10.70
N VAL A 53 -13.00 1.27 10.14
CA VAL A 53 -12.83 2.51 10.89
C VAL A 53 -13.99 3.49 10.77
N ILE A 54 -14.87 3.29 9.79
CA ILE A 54 -15.96 4.22 9.46
C ILE A 54 -16.90 4.48 10.65
N LEU A 55 -17.05 3.53 11.57
CA LEU A 55 -17.89 3.65 12.74
C LEU A 55 -17.33 4.60 13.82
N LEU A 56 -16.05 4.96 13.73
CA LEU A 56 -15.42 5.92 14.66
C LEU A 56 -15.62 7.37 14.21
N ILE A 57 -15.97 7.59 12.95
CA ILE A 57 -16.07 8.92 12.35
C ILE A 57 -17.22 9.75 12.95
N PRO A 58 -18.42 9.23 13.20
CA PRO A 58 -19.51 10.02 13.80
C PRO A 58 -19.14 10.63 15.15
N ASP A 59 -18.54 9.86 16.04
CA ASP A 59 -18.12 10.34 17.36
C ASP A 59 -17.03 11.41 17.25
N PHE A 60 -16.09 11.24 16.30
CA PHE A 60 -15.08 12.24 16.00
C PHE A 60 -15.70 13.55 15.48
N ILE A 61 -16.67 13.48 14.57
CA ILE A 61 -17.35 14.66 14.04
C ILE A 61 -18.12 15.39 15.15
N GLU A 62 -18.77 14.67 16.05
CA GLU A 62 -19.45 15.25 17.20
C GLU A 62 -18.45 15.97 18.13
N PHE A 63 -17.31 15.34 18.39
CA PHE A 63 -16.24 15.90 19.19
C PHE A 63 -15.72 17.23 18.60
N ILE A 64 -15.31 17.26 17.33
CA ILE A 64 -14.72 18.48 16.73
C ILE A 64 -15.74 19.63 16.61
N LYS A 65 -17.03 19.33 16.46
CA LYS A 65 -18.09 20.34 16.49
C LYS A 65 -18.28 20.92 17.89
N LYS A 66 -18.31 20.07 18.91
CA LYS A 66 -18.48 20.46 20.32
C LYS A 66 -17.34 21.35 20.79
N GLU A 67 -16.12 21.02 20.39
CA GLU A 67 -14.91 21.77 20.77
C GLU A 67 -14.65 22.99 19.86
N ASN A 68 -15.56 23.31 18.92
CA ASN A 68 -15.41 24.39 17.92
C ASN A 68 -14.15 24.27 17.02
N LEU A 69 -13.66 23.05 16.83
CA LEU A 69 -12.53 22.73 15.95
C LEU A 69 -12.94 22.60 14.48
N ALA A 70 -14.23 22.58 14.19
CA ALA A 70 -14.78 22.57 12.85
C ALA A 70 -16.05 23.44 12.78
N VAL A 71 -16.29 24.03 11.61
CA VAL A 71 -17.43 24.91 11.34
C VAL A 71 -18.16 24.47 10.08
N LEU A 72 -19.46 24.83 9.98
CA LEU A 72 -20.23 24.60 8.77
C LEU A 72 -20.03 25.79 7.81
N ASP A 73 -19.70 25.46 6.57
CA ASP A 73 -19.59 26.39 5.45
C ASP A 73 -20.36 25.80 4.25
N ASP A 74 -21.38 26.51 3.76
CA ASP A 74 -22.30 26.06 2.69
C ASP A 74 -22.78 24.60 2.86
N GLY A 75 -23.07 24.20 4.10
CA GLY A 75 -23.54 22.87 4.44
C GLY A 75 -22.43 21.80 4.53
N ALA A 76 -21.21 22.12 4.13
CA ALA A 76 -20.04 21.29 4.33
C ALA A 76 -19.42 21.53 5.71
N LEU A 77 -18.79 20.52 6.32
CA LEU A 77 -18.02 20.68 7.55
C LEU A 77 -16.55 20.85 7.19
N ILE A 78 -15.96 21.97 7.60
CA ILE A 78 -14.56 22.30 7.39
C ILE A 78 -13.81 22.42 8.71
N ALA A 79 -12.51 22.11 8.72
CA ALA A 79 -11.67 22.33 9.89
C ALA A 79 -11.47 23.82 10.14
N ASN A 80 -11.51 24.24 11.41
CA ASN A 80 -11.27 25.62 11.83
C ASN A 80 -9.78 25.80 12.20
N ASP A 81 -8.88 25.33 11.33
CA ASP A 81 -7.43 25.27 11.54
C ASP A 81 -6.67 26.51 11.06
N GLY A 82 -7.40 27.52 10.56
CA GLY A 82 -6.84 28.76 10.01
C GLY A 82 -6.10 28.61 8.69
N GLN A 83 -6.18 27.44 8.03
CA GLN A 83 -5.61 27.22 6.70
C GLN A 83 -6.51 27.79 5.60
N ASP A 84 -5.92 28.18 4.47
CA ASP A 84 -6.63 28.62 3.27
C ASP A 84 -6.09 27.85 2.04
N PRO A 85 -6.88 26.99 1.39
CA PRO A 85 -8.25 26.60 1.79
C PRO A 85 -8.26 25.70 3.03
N PRO A 86 -9.33 25.75 3.84
CA PRO A 86 -9.48 24.88 5.01
C PRO A 86 -9.69 23.41 4.61
N ALA A 87 -9.34 22.50 5.50
CA ALA A 87 -9.54 21.08 5.24
C ALA A 87 -11.03 20.73 5.29
N LEU A 88 -11.53 20.09 4.23
CA LEU A 88 -12.89 19.59 4.13
C LEU A 88 -13.05 18.26 4.86
N ILE A 89 -13.90 18.22 5.87
CA ILE A 89 -14.19 17.02 6.68
C ILE A 89 -15.38 16.26 6.10
N THR A 90 -16.52 16.93 5.90
CA THR A 90 -17.67 16.32 5.22
C THR A 90 -18.18 17.23 4.12
N LYS A 91 -18.69 16.63 3.06
CA LYS A 91 -19.41 17.36 2.02
C LYS A 91 -20.76 17.85 2.54
N SER A 92 -21.42 18.75 1.77
CA SER A 92 -22.74 19.26 2.09
C SER A 92 -23.84 18.18 2.14
N ASP A 93 -23.66 17.05 1.46
CA ASP A 93 -24.56 15.90 1.53
C ASP A 93 -24.24 14.95 2.72
N GLY A 94 -23.30 15.31 3.60
CA GLY A 94 -22.88 14.55 4.76
C GLY A 94 -21.91 13.41 4.44
N SER A 95 -21.52 13.21 3.20
CA SER A 95 -20.54 12.15 2.85
C SER A 95 -19.13 12.53 3.31
N TYR A 96 -18.37 11.51 3.72
CA TYR A 96 -17.00 11.69 4.20
C TYR A 96 -16.02 11.92 3.06
N MET A 97 -14.97 12.69 3.34
CA MET A 97 -13.80 12.81 2.49
C MET A 97 -12.80 11.68 2.80
N TYR A 98 -11.89 11.39 1.87
CA TYR A 98 -10.77 10.45 2.14
C TYR A 98 -9.96 10.87 3.37
N LEU A 99 -9.73 12.16 3.53
CA LEU A 99 -9.05 12.72 4.70
C LEU A 99 -9.73 12.31 6.01
N THR A 100 -11.07 12.29 6.02
CA THR A 100 -11.87 11.92 7.20
C THR A 100 -11.81 10.42 7.49
N THR A 101 -11.80 9.59 6.46
CA THR A 101 -11.61 8.13 6.64
C THR A 101 -10.20 7.80 7.12
N ASP A 102 -9.20 8.55 6.67
CA ASP A 102 -7.82 8.42 7.17
C ASP A 102 -7.69 8.87 8.64
N ILE A 103 -8.39 9.92 9.06
CA ILE A 103 -8.51 10.29 10.49
C ILE A 103 -9.15 9.13 11.28
N GLY A 104 -10.22 8.52 10.77
CA GLY A 104 -10.81 7.33 11.36
C GLY A 104 -9.82 6.19 11.54
N THR A 105 -8.91 6.02 10.59
CA THR A 105 -7.83 5.02 10.65
C THR A 105 -6.83 5.35 11.77
N ILE A 106 -6.48 6.62 11.94
CA ILE A 106 -5.59 7.07 13.03
C ILE A 106 -6.24 6.82 14.39
N LEU A 107 -7.51 7.22 14.55
CA LEU A 107 -8.25 6.97 15.78
C LEU A 107 -8.30 5.48 16.15
N TYR A 108 -8.51 4.62 15.15
CA TYR A 108 -8.48 3.18 15.35
C TYR A 108 -7.11 2.69 15.81
N ARG A 109 -6.04 3.16 15.18
CA ARG A 109 -4.66 2.76 15.48
C ARG A 109 -4.24 3.23 16.86
N GLU A 110 -4.57 4.48 17.25
CA GLU A 110 -4.30 5.01 18.57
C GLU A 110 -5.01 4.19 19.67
N LYS A 111 -6.24 3.79 19.40
CA LYS A 111 -7.01 2.98 20.35
C LYS A 111 -6.44 1.56 20.52
N ASN A 112 -5.95 0.94 19.44
CA ASN A 112 -5.66 -0.50 19.43
C ASN A 112 -4.15 -0.81 19.46
N PHE A 113 -3.29 0.04 18.90
CA PHE A 113 -1.84 -0.26 18.77
C PHE A 113 -0.97 0.63 19.63
N LYS A 114 -1.30 1.92 19.79
CA LYS A 114 -0.55 2.89 20.60
C LYS A 114 0.95 2.88 20.28
N ALA A 115 1.29 2.99 19.01
CA ALA A 115 2.67 2.97 18.56
C ALA A 115 3.35 4.33 18.76
N ASP A 116 4.64 4.36 19.04
CA ASP A 116 5.41 5.61 19.12
C ASP A 116 5.57 6.30 17.76
N LYS A 117 5.47 5.52 16.68
CA LYS A 117 5.65 6.01 15.31
C LYS A 117 4.74 5.26 14.33
N TYR A 118 4.07 6.03 13.46
CA TYR A 118 3.27 5.52 12.34
C TYR A 118 3.95 5.86 11.01
N ILE A 119 4.32 4.83 10.25
CA ILE A 119 4.98 4.97 8.95
C ILE A 119 3.97 4.64 7.86
N TYR A 120 3.68 5.62 6.99
CA TYR A 120 2.80 5.49 5.84
C TYR A 120 3.62 5.27 4.58
N VAL A 121 3.66 4.04 4.09
CA VAL A 121 4.35 3.67 2.84
C VAL A 121 3.33 3.72 1.71
N VAL A 122 3.36 4.79 0.93
CA VAL A 122 2.35 5.10 -0.09
C VAL A 122 2.97 5.78 -1.31
N ASP A 123 2.19 5.99 -2.37
CA ASP A 123 2.64 6.69 -3.57
C ASP A 123 3.11 8.12 -3.25
N GLU A 124 4.25 8.55 -3.80
CA GLU A 124 4.82 9.90 -3.60
C GLU A 124 3.83 11.02 -3.98
N ARG A 125 2.92 10.75 -4.93
CA ARG A 125 1.86 11.71 -5.33
C ARG A 125 0.87 12.02 -4.22
N GLN A 126 0.78 11.19 -3.18
CA GLN A 126 -0.09 11.39 -2.02
C GLN A 126 0.56 12.24 -0.91
N LYS A 127 1.80 12.69 -1.08
CA LYS A 127 2.55 13.44 -0.08
C LYS A 127 1.79 14.63 0.49
N ASN A 128 1.16 15.44 -0.37
CA ASN A 128 0.40 16.61 0.08
C ASN A 128 -0.81 16.23 0.94
N HIS A 129 -1.51 15.15 0.56
CA HIS A 129 -2.61 14.60 1.34
C HIS A 129 -2.17 14.18 2.75
N PHE A 130 -1.07 13.40 2.85
CA PHE A 130 -0.55 12.97 4.15
C PHE A 130 0.01 14.12 4.98
N ASN A 131 0.65 15.10 4.35
CA ASN A 131 1.08 16.32 5.05
C ASN A 131 -0.11 17.08 5.66
N GLN A 132 -1.22 17.17 4.94
CA GLN A 132 -2.45 17.77 5.45
C GLN A 132 -3.06 16.93 6.58
N LEU A 133 -3.12 15.61 6.40
CA LEU A 133 -3.61 14.68 7.41
C LEU A 133 -2.82 14.83 8.73
N PHE A 134 -1.50 14.83 8.67
CA PHE A 134 -0.65 14.92 9.87
C PHE A 134 -0.80 16.26 10.60
N LYS A 135 -0.97 17.36 9.86
CA LYS A 135 -1.31 18.67 10.47
C LYS A 135 -2.66 18.64 11.20
N LEU A 136 -3.66 17.96 10.63
CA LEU A 136 -4.96 17.83 11.28
C LEU A 136 -4.91 16.92 12.51
N VAL A 137 -4.07 15.88 12.50
CA VAL A 137 -3.84 15.05 13.70
C VAL A 137 -3.30 15.88 14.84
N GLU A 138 -2.34 16.76 14.57
CA GLU A 138 -1.79 17.71 15.53
C GLU A 138 -2.84 18.74 15.96
N PHE A 139 -3.55 19.36 15.01
CA PHE A 139 -4.57 20.37 15.27
C PHE A 139 -5.73 19.84 16.13
N PHE A 140 -6.19 18.62 15.89
CA PHE A 140 -7.26 17.98 16.65
C PHE A 140 -6.76 17.27 17.92
N ASP A 141 -5.46 17.28 18.21
CA ASP A 141 -4.81 16.58 19.34
C ASP A 141 -5.19 15.08 19.39
N LEU A 142 -5.12 14.40 18.25
CA LEU A 142 -5.57 13.01 18.14
C LEU A 142 -4.49 12.00 18.54
N SER A 143 -3.21 12.39 18.52
CA SER A 143 -2.09 11.51 18.82
C SER A 143 -0.83 12.29 19.16
N GLN A 144 -0.01 11.73 20.05
CA GLN A 144 1.33 12.24 20.37
C GLN A 144 2.44 11.47 19.64
N SER A 145 2.08 10.54 18.76
CA SER A 145 3.01 9.71 18.01
C SER A 145 3.65 10.46 16.85
N GLU A 146 4.82 10.00 16.41
CA GLU A 146 5.45 10.51 15.18
C GLU A 146 4.77 9.95 13.94
N PHE A 147 4.44 10.79 12.97
CA PHE A 147 3.87 10.40 11.68
C PHE A 147 4.86 10.64 10.55
N LEU A 148 5.15 9.61 9.75
CA LEU A 148 6.13 9.67 8.67
C LEU A 148 5.54 9.17 7.36
N HIS A 149 5.60 10.00 6.32
CA HIS A 149 5.28 9.63 4.95
C HIS A 149 6.53 9.11 4.23
N ILE A 150 6.48 7.86 3.76
CA ILE A 150 7.50 7.23 2.95
C ILE A 150 6.92 7.00 1.55
N GLY A 151 7.13 7.99 0.66
CA GLY A 151 6.61 7.92 -0.71
C GLY A 151 7.43 7.01 -1.62
N PHE A 152 6.77 6.32 -2.54
CA PHE A 152 7.41 5.53 -3.61
C PHE A 152 6.90 5.96 -4.99
N GLY A 153 7.74 5.73 -6.02
CA GLY A 153 7.41 6.02 -7.42
C GLY A 153 6.49 4.97 -8.05
N THR A 154 6.09 5.21 -9.29
CA THR A 154 5.21 4.30 -10.04
C THR A 154 5.99 3.34 -10.90
N VAL A 155 5.44 2.13 -11.06
CA VAL A 155 5.87 1.20 -12.11
C VAL A 155 5.13 1.57 -13.39
N ASN A 156 5.87 1.78 -14.46
CA ASN A 156 5.34 2.25 -15.73
C ASN A 156 5.40 1.15 -16.81
N ASP A 157 4.56 1.28 -17.82
CA ASP A 157 4.64 0.52 -19.06
C ASP A 157 5.82 1.00 -19.95
N LYS A 158 6.04 0.31 -21.08
CA LYS A 158 7.08 0.66 -22.05
C LYS A 158 6.90 2.06 -22.68
N ASN A 159 5.70 2.65 -22.60
CA ASN A 159 5.38 3.98 -23.10
C ASN A 159 5.58 5.05 -22.03
N GLY A 160 6.01 4.68 -20.82
CA GLY A 160 6.20 5.58 -19.69
C GLY A 160 4.92 5.94 -18.93
N ASN A 161 3.79 5.30 -19.23
CA ASN A 161 2.55 5.51 -18.48
C ASN A 161 2.50 4.63 -17.25
N PRO A 162 2.03 5.14 -16.10
CA PRO A 162 1.81 4.31 -14.92
C PRO A 162 0.90 3.13 -15.25
N LEU A 163 1.27 1.94 -14.79
CA LEU A 163 0.40 0.77 -14.88
C LEU A 163 -0.88 1.06 -14.09
N LYS A 164 -1.99 1.38 -14.82
CA LYS A 164 -3.26 1.81 -14.23
C LYS A 164 -4.26 0.67 -14.21
N THR A 165 -5.06 0.62 -13.14
CA THR A 165 -6.14 -0.37 -12.99
C THR A 165 -7.45 0.01 -13.69
N ARG A 166 -7.58 1.22 -14.27
CA ARG A 166 -8.87 1.76 -14.73
C ARG A 166 -9.29 1.42 -16.16
N ASP A 167 -8.36 0.98 -17.02
CA ASP A 167 -8.64 0.84 -18.46
C ASP A 167 -8.87 -0.62 -18.91
N GLY A 168 -9.13 -1.55 -17.97
CA GLY A 168 -9.52 -2.94 -18.31
C GLY A 168 -8.39 -3.86 -18.84
N GLU A 169 -7.29 -3.31 -19.31
CA GLU A 169 -6.10 -4.02 -19.81
C GLU A 169 -4.96 -3.99 -18.80
N ASN A 170 -5.27 -4.32 -17.55
CA ASN A 170 -4.25 -4.22 -16.50
C ASN A 170 -3.32 -5.42 -16.52
N TYR A 171 -2.06 -5.14 -16.70
CA TYR A 171 -0.98 -6.05 -16.37
C TYR A 171 -0.94 -6.22 -14.85
N LYS A 172 -1.67 -7.22 -14.36
CA LYS A 172 -1.82 -7.50 -12.93
C LYS A 172 -0.49 -8.00 -12.39
N LEU A 173 -0.21 -7.72 -11.11
CA LEU A 173 0.98 -8.26 -10.43
C LEU A 173 1.10 -9.78 -10.60
N LEU A 174 -0.01 -10.50 -10.50
CA LEU A 174 -0.05 -11.95 -10.72
C LEU A 174 0.36 -12.32 -12.16
N GLN A 175 -0.08 -11.57 -13.17
CA GLN A 175 0.33 -11.80 -14.56
C GLN A 175 1.84 -11.57 -14.73
N LEU A 176 2.35 -10.47 -14.18
CA LEU A 176 3.78 -10.18 -14.16
C LEU A 176 4.59 -11.32 -13.53
N PHE A 177 4.14 -11.81 -12.38
CA PHE A 177 4.78 -12.92 -11.70
C PHE A 177 4.76 -14.21 -12.55
N THR A 178 3.63 -14.51 -13.19
CA THR A 178 3.48 -15.65 -14.09
C THR A 178 4.41 -15.55 -15.31
N ASP A 179 4.54 -14.36 -15.90
CA ASP A 179 5.40 -14.15 -17.06
C ASP A 179 6.89 -14.28 -16.70
N ILE A 180 7.28 -13.82 -15.51
CA ILE A 180 8.63 -14.05 -14.97
C ILE A 180 8.87 -15.55 -14.79
N GLN A 181 7.93 -16.28 -14.18
CA GLN A 181 8.05 -17.73 -13.98
C GLN A 181 8.19 -18.46 -15.32
N LYS A 182 7.37 -18.10 -16.31
CA LYS A 182 7.43 -18.69 -17.65
C LYS A 182 8.81 -18.52 -18.26
N GLN A 183 9.35 -17.30 -18.26
CA GLN A 183 10.68 -17.04 -18.82
C GLN A 183 11.79 -17.79 -18.07
N LEU A 184 11.72 -17.86 -16.75
CA LEU A 184 12.71 -18.57 -15.95
C LEU A 184 12.59 -20.11 -16.08
N SER A 185 11.41 -20.64 -16.39
CA SER A 185 11.21 -22.07 -16.65
C SER A 185 11.90 -22.54 -17.94
N GLU A 186 12.22 -21.64 -18.86
CA GLU A 186 13.01 -21.97 -20.07
C GLU A 186 14.47 -22.31 -19.74
N ILE A 187 14.98 -21.79 -18.61
CA ILE A 187 16.38 -21.97 -18.19
C ILE A 187 16.54 -22.88 -16.95
N ASN A 188 15.47 -23.17 -16.24
CA ASN A 188 15.46 -24.03 -15.09
C ASN A 188 14.16 -24.81 -14.97
N SER A 189 14.24 -26.14 -14.85
CA SER A 189 13.07 -27.03 -14.77
C SER A 189 12.57 -27.27 -13.35
N ASP A 190 13.28 -26.84 -12.31
CA ASP A 190 12.86 -26.99 -10.93
C ASP A 190 11.90 -25.87 -10.52
N GLU A 191 10.63 -26.21 -10.37
CA GLU A 191 9.54 -25.26 -10.07
C GLU A 191 9.82 -24.44 -8.79
N LYS A 192 10.40 -25.06 -7.76
CA LYS A 192 10.71 -24.38 -6.50
C LYS A 192 11.78 -23.29 -6.71
N THR A 193 12.82 -23.62 -7.47
CA THR A 193 13.85 -22.65 -7.84
C THR A 193 13.30 -21.54 -8.72
N VAL A 194 12.46 -21.87 -9.70
CA VAL A 194 11.81 -20.88 -10.57
C VAL A 194 10.95 -19.92 -9.73
N LYS A 195 10.14 -20.43 -8.82
CA LYS A 195 9.31 -19.60 -7.93
C LYS A 195 10.18 -18.67 -7.06
N MET A 196 11.24 -19.18 -6.47
CA MET A 196 12.20 -18.39 -5.66
C MET A 196 12.88 -17.30 -6.49
N LEU A 197 13.39 -17.63 -7.67
CA LEU A 197 14.04 -16.67 -8.56
C LEU A 197 13.06 -15.61 -9.03
N SER A 198 11.81 -15.98 -9.33
CA SER A 198 10.76 -15.04 -9.75
C SER A 198 10.46 -13.99 -8.68
N LYS A 199 10.37 -14.39 -7.42
CA LYS A 199 10.24 -13.46 -6.27
C LYS A 199 11.46 -12.53 -6.18
N SER A 200 12.66 -13.10 -6.33
CA SER A 200 13.90 -12.31 -6.31
C SER A 200 13.93 -11.27 -7.44
N VAL A 201 13.44 -11.61 -8.63
CA VAL A 201 13.35 -10.68 -9.76
C VAL A 201 12.41 -9.52 -9.45
N LEU A 202 11.20 -9.79 -8.93
CA LEU A 202 10.24 -8.74 -8.54
C LEU A 202 10.84 -7.82 -7.47
N THR A 203 11.34 -8.39 -6.39
CA THR A 203 11.90 -7.63 -5.27
C THR A 203 13.09 -6.77 -5.71
N TYR A 204 14.03 -7.36 -6.47
CA TYR A 204 15.21 -6.63 -6.93
C TYR A 204 14.88 -5.52 -7.91
N SER A 205 13.95 -5.74 -8.84
CA SER A 205 13.56 -4.73 -9.84
C SER A 205 12.99 -3.47 -9.18
N ASP A 206 12.28 -3.64 -8.08
CA ASP A 206 11.76 -2.52 -7.30
C ASP A 206 12.86 -1.84 -6.48
N LEU A 207 13.67 -2.62 -5.75
CA LEU A 207 14.68 -2.08 -4.83
C LEU A 207 15.91 -1.48 -5.51
N VAL A 208 16.24 -1.88 -6.75
CA VAL A 208 17.42 -1.36 -7.49
C VAL A 208 17.20 0.08 -7.96
N THR A 209 15.96 0.51 -8.05
CA THR A 209 15.59 1.86 -8.46
C THR A 209 15.50 2.79 -7.23
N LYS A 210 15.83 4.08 -7.41
CA LYS A 210 15.60 5.06 -6.36
C LYS A 210 14.13 5.03 -5.95
N ARG A 211 13.84 4.83 -4.67
CA ARG A 211 12.49 4.63 -4.14
C ARG A 211 11.44 5.62 -4.67
N THR A 212 11.76 6.92 -4.74
CA THR A 212 10.86 7.97 -5.24
C THR A 212 10.87 8.12 -6.77
N GLY A 213 11.68 7.34 -7.48
CA GLY A 213 11.77 7.35 -8.94
C GLY A 213 10.74 6.42 -9.57
N ASN A 214 10.15 6.87 -10.68
CA ASN A 214 9.36 5.99 -11.52
C ASN A 214 10.27 5.09 -12.34
N TYR A 215 9.86 3.85 -12.63
CA TYR A 215 10.63 2.97 -13.51
C TYR A 215 9.73 2.15 -14.44
N VAL A 216 10.31 1.74 -15.58
CA VAL A 216 9.67 0.81 -16.50
C VAL A 216 10.11 -0.60 -16.12
N PHE A 217 9.15 -1.49 -15.89
CA PHE A 217 9.48 -2.90 -15.71
C PHE A 217 9.86 -3.53 -17.04
N ASP A 218 11.10 -3.99 -17.13
CA ASP A 218 11.66 -4.65 -18.30
C ASP A 218 12.00 -6.11 -17.95
N LEU A 219 11.16 -7.03 -18.41
CA LEU A 219 11.25 -8.45 -18.10
C LEU A 219 12.60 -9.04 -18.54
N GLU A 220 13.05 -8.75 -19.75
CA GLU A 220 14.32 -9.28 -20.28
C GLU A 220 15.52 -8.78 -19.47
N LYS A 221 15.53 -7.50 -19.14
CA LYS A 221 16.58 -6.90 -18.31
C LYS A 221 16.67 -7.51 -16.93
N PHE A 222 15.52 -7.69 -16.26
CA PHE A 222 15.51 -8.14 -14.86
C PHE A 222 15.65 -9.65 -14.69
N THR A 223 15.36 -10.45 -15.73
CA THR A 223 15.60 -11.89 -15.75
C THR A 223 16.97 -12.29 -16.35
N ASN A 224 17.77 -11.33 -16.78
CA ASN A 224 19.10 -11.61 -17.34
C ASN A 224 20.01 -12.26 -16.28
N THR A 225 20.85 -13.20 -16.74
CA THR A 225 21.84 -13.90 -15.89
C THR A 225 23.12 -13.10 -15.67
N SER A 226 23.27 -11.94 -16.31
CA SER A 226 24.42 -11.04 -16.21
C SER A 226 24.00 -9.61 -15.88
N GLY A 227 24.96 -8.81 -15.41
CA GLY A 227 24.74 -7.40 -15.12
C GLY A 227 23.98 -7.14 -13.79
N LYS A 228 23.20 -6.06 -13.73
CA LYS A 228 22.45 -5.68 -12.54
C LYS A 228 21.08 -6.38 -12.51
N SER A 229 21.06 -7.66 -12.15
CA SER A 229 19.85 -8.48 -12.05
C SER A 229 19.82 -9.32 -10.78
N ALA A 230 18.64 -9.73 -10.37
CA ALA A 230 18.46 -10.63 -9.23
C ALA A 230 19.14 -11.98 -9.46
N ILE A 231 19.03 -12.51 -10.67
CA ILE A 231 19.62 -13.79 -11.08
C ILE A 231 21.13 -13.77 -10.94
N PHE A 232 21.78 -12.69 -11.37
CA PHE A 232 23.23 -12.53 -11.22
C PHE A 232 23.66 -12.49 -9.76
N ILE A 233 22.91 -11.83 -8.89
CA ILE A 233 23.20 -11.78 -7.45
C ILE A 233 23.08 -13.17 -6.83
N GLN A 234 21.99 -13.89 -7.09
CA GLN A 234 21.75 -15.24 -6.62
C GLN A 234 22.84 -16.21 -7.10
N TYR A 235 23.19 -16.15 -8.38
CA TYR A 235 24.27 -16.94 -8.95
C TYR A 235 25.61 -16.64 -8.29
N SER A 236 25.92 -15.36 -8.09
CA SER A 236 27.17 -14.94 -7.44
C SER A 236 27.28 -15.45 -6.00
N GLN A 237 26.17 -15.42 -5.27
CA GLN A 237 26.09 -15.95 -3.90
C GLN A 237 26.35 -17.47 -3.88
N VAL A 238 25.68 -18.22 -4.75
CA VAL A 238 25.87 -19.68 -4.84
C VAL A 238 27.31 -20.03 -5.22
N ARG A 239 27.89 -19.28 -6.18
CA ARG A 239 29.29 -19.49 -6.59
C ARG A 239 30.27 -19.19 -5.47
N ALA A 240 30.08 -18.08 -4.76
CA ALA A 240 30.92 -17.73 -3.61
C ALA A 240 30.83 -18.80 -2.51
N LYS A 241 29.63 -19.25 -2.19
CA LYS A 241 29.40 -20.31 -1.20
C LYS A 241 30.12 -21.61 -1.58
N ARG A 242 30.02 -22.06 -2.83
CA ARG A 242 30.72 -23.25 -3.34
C ARG A 242 32.23 -23.12 -3.27
N LEU A 243 32.79 -21.96 -3.60
CA LEU A 243 34.22 -21.71 -3.49
C LEU A 243 34.72 -21.80 -2.04
N LEU A 244 33.94 -21.25 -1.11
CA LEU A 244 34.23 -21.31 0.32
C LEU A 244 34.16 -22.75 0.84
N GLU A 245 33.17 -23.53 0.48
CA GLU A 245 33.02 -24.93 0.82
C GLU A 245 34.20 -25.78 0.29
N GLN A 246 34.68 -25.50 -0.92
CA GLN A 246 35.83 -26.19 -1.54
C GLN A 246 37.18 -25.78 -0.94
N SER A 247 37.26 -24.59 -0.35
CA SER A 247 38.53 -24.07 0.18
C SER A 247 38.96 -24.71 1.51
N ASN A 248 38.09 -25.48 2.18
CA ASN A 248 38.28 -26.01 3.55
C ASN A 248 38.63 -24.93 4.59
N ILE A 249 38.39 -23.67 4.30
CA ILE A 249 38.64 -22.57 5.23
C ILE A 249 37.47 -22.50 6.22
N ASN A 250 37.79 -22.75 7.50
CA ASN A 250 36.83 -22.55 8.59
C ASN A 250 36.76 -21.04 8.90
N TYR A 251 35.74 -20.34 8.37
CA TYR A 251 35.54 -18.94 8.69
C TYR A 251 34.32 -18.77 9.60
N GLN A 252 34.52 -18.01 10.64
CA GLN A 252 33.42 -17.52 11.46
C GLN A 252 32.86 -16.26 10.78
N PHE A 253 31.54 -16.22 10.53
CA PHE A 253 30.90 -14.99 10.16
C PHE A 253 31.11 -13.98 11.29
N LEU A 254 31.82 -12.91 11.01
CA LEU A 254 31.81 -11.72 11.85
C LEU A 254 30.40 -11.14 11.77
N THR A 255 29.59 -11.38 12.78
CA THR A 255 28.37 -10.62 12.99
C THR A 255 28.79 -9.19 13.29
N VAL A 256 28.64 -8.31 12.31
CA VAL A 256 28.73 -6.87 12.55
C VAL A 256 27.49 -6.52 13.37
N SER A 257 27.66 -6.43 14.68
CA SER A 257 26.71 -5.78 15.57
C SER A 257 26.75 -4.29 15.24
N GLY A 258 25.71 -3.82 14.52
CA GLY A 258 25.46 -2.40 14.30
C GLY A 258 24.44 -1.88 15.28
#